data_0911902ff0838fac431ae4e0868be2d3
#
_entry.id   0911902ff0838fac431ae4e0868be2d3
#
_cell.length_a   1.000
_cell.length_b   1.000
_cell.length_c   1.000
_cell.angle_alpha   90.00
_cell.angle_beta   90.00
_cell.angle_gamma   90.00
#
_symmetry.space_group_name_H-M   'P 1'
#
loop_
_entity.id
_entity.type
_entity.pdbx_description
1 polymer ?
#
loop_
_entity_poly.entity_id
_entity_poly.type
_entity_poly.pdbx_seq_one_letter_code
_entity_poly.pdbx_strand_id
1 'polypeptide(L)'
;METREKNKGIAILIELVIIIIIIVILVFYAVIPNMSDLKYLRKAEIVQKNLKELRIALEEYYQLTGRYPELTKPGAYDDLRILDYVDEQGRKISFADIYKKNRIAFTQKTDKVYENNRVFDNNDFKDINGLAGWNYDYTGQTGEIHANLPPNAYMQGVDWSEQ
;
A
#
# COMPACT_ATOMS: atom_id res chain seq x y z
N MET A 1 40.25 -55.93 6.25
CA MET A 1 40.07 -54.78 7.18
C MET A 1 39.65 -53.53 6.44
N GLU A 2 40.15 -53.25 5.29
CA GLU A 2 39.93 -52.07 4.42
C GLU A 2 38.47 -51.87 3.93
N THR A 3 37.79 -52.94 3.57
CA THR A 3 36.38 -52.90 3.09
C THR A 3 35.38 -52.46 4.18
N ARG A 4 35.68 -52.71 5.45
CA ARG A 4 34.79 -52.34 6.58
C ARG A 4 34.89 -50.87 6.91
N GLU A 5 36.04 -50.26 6.75
CA GLU A 5 36.22 -48.80 6.94
C GLU A 5 35.61 -48.00 5.78
N LYS A 6 35.73 -48.48 4.54
CA LYS A 6 35.12 -47.88 3.36
C LYS A 6 33.60 -47.83 3.47
N ASN A 7 32.98 -48.91 3.97
CA ASN A 7 31.53 -48.95 4.19
C ASN A 7 31.05 -48.01 5.31
N LYS A 8 31.84 -47.82 6.36
CA LYS A 8 31.55 -46.83 7.40
C LYS A 8 31.60 -45.39 6.87
N GLY A 9 32.58 -45.06 6.01
CA GLY A 9 32.67 -43.74 5.39
C GLY A 9 31.47 -43.44 4.49
N ILE A 10 31.03 -44.44 3.70
CA ILE A 10 29.84 -44.30 2.85
C ILE A 10 28.57 -44.10 3.68
N ALA A 11 28.40 -44.84 4.79
CA ALA A 11 27.25 -44.68 5.67
C ALA A 11 27.16 -43.26 6.29
N ILE A 12 28.27 -42.73 6.76
CA ILE A 12 28.34 -41.35 7.31
C ILE A 12 27.99 -40.33 6.22
N LEU A 13 28.45 -40.55 4.99
CA LEU A 13 28.19 -39.62 3.88
C LEU A 13 26.68 -39.62 3.51
N ILE A 14 26.02 -40.76 3.53
CA ILE A 14 24.60 -40.92 3.30
C ILE A 14 23.80 -40.23 4.41
N GLU A 15 24.18 -40.42 5.68
CA GLU A 15 23.53 -39.71 6.82
C GLU A 15 23.63 -38.20 6.70
N LEU A 16 24.78 -37.69 6.29
CA LEU A 16 25.02 -36.27 6.11
C LEU A 16 24.16 -35.68 4.98
N VAL A 17 24.02 -36.41 3.85
CA VAL A 17 23.14 -36.04 2.75
C VAL A 17 21.67 -35.99 3.19
N ILE A 18 21.23 -36.98 3.96
CA ILE A 18 19.87 -37.03 4.48
C ILE A 18 19.58 -35.82 5.40
N ILE A 19 20.51 -35.49 6.30
CA ILE A 19 20.39 -34.32 7.18
C ILE A 19 20.29 -33.03 6.36
N ILE A 20 21.10 -32.85 5.33
CA ILE A 20 21.04 -31.68 4.45
C ILE A 20 19.68 -31.59 3.75
N ILE A 21 19.17 -32.70 3.23
CA ILE A 21 17.84 -32.74 2.59
C ILE A 21 16.74 -32.33 3.57
N ILE A 22 16.78 -32.83 4.81
CA ILE A 22 15.81 -32.46 5.83
C ILE A 22 15.87 -30.97 6.17
N ILE A 23 17.08 -30.41 6.29
CA ILE A 23 17.27 -28.98 6.55
C ILE A 23 16.71 -28.15 5.39
N VAL A 24 16.98 -28.50 4.15
CA VAL A 24 16.46 -27.84 2.96
C VAL A 24 14.92 -27.86 2.94
N ILE A 25 14.33 -29.02 3.24
CA ILE A 25 12.87 -29.17 3.33
C ILE A 25 12.30 -28.26 4.43
N LEU A 26 12.89 -28.23 5.62
CA LEU A 26 12.45 -27.38 6.73
C LEU A 26 12.55 -25.87 6.38
N VAL A 27 13.64 -25.47 5.73
CA VAL A 27 13.80 -24.10 5.25
C VAL A 27 12.71 -23.74 4.23
N PHE A 28 12.43 -24.62 3.27
CA PHE A 28 11.37 -24.42 2.28
C PHE A 28 9.99 -24.24 2.93
N TYR A 29 9.63 -25.07 3.90
CA TYR A 29 8.33 -25.00 4.56
C TYR A 29 8.19 -23.86 5.59
N ALA A 30 9.29 -23.46 6.23
CA ALA A 30 9.27 -22.43 7.26
C ALA A 30 9.51 -21.00 6.72
N VAL A 31 10.36 -20.85 5.70
CA VAL A 31 10.80 -19.52 5.22
C VAL A 31 9.92 -18.99 4.10
N ILE A 32 9.51 -19.81 3.15
CA ILE A 32 8.75 -19.36 1.97
C ILE A 32 7.38 -18.78 2.34
N PRO A 33 6.55 -19.41 3.19
CA PRO A 33 5.27 -18.81 3.61
C PRO A 33 5.46 -17.45 4.28
N ASN A 34 6.43 -17.33 5.19
CA ASN A 34 6.71 -16.08 5.89
C ASN A 34 7.15 -14.93 4.97
N MET A 35 7.78 -15.22 3.84
CA MET A 35 8.17 -14.19 2.87
C MET A 35 6.98 -13.56 2.14
N SER A 36 5.92 -14.32 1.87
CA SER A 36 4.69 -13.79 1.29
C SER A 36 3.97 -12.85 2.26
N ASP A 37 3.87 -13.24 3.53
CA ASP A 37 3.22 -12.45 4.57
C ASP A 37 3.96 -11.12 4.81
N LEU A 38 5.29 -11.14 4.83
CA LEU A 38 6.12 -9.93 4.90
C LEU A 38 5.91 -8.99 3.70
N LYS A 39 5.70 -9.54 2.50
CA LYS A 39 5.41 -8.74 1.31
C LYS A 39 4.06 -8.04 1.42
N TYR A 40 3.03 -8.73 1.91
CA TYR A 40 1.70 -8.14 2.10
C TYR A 40 1.70 -7.13 3.24
N LEU A 41 2.40 -7.39 4.34
CA LEU A 41 2.57 -6.44 5.44
C LEU A 41 3.17 -5.12 4.93
N ARG A 42 4.27 -5.17 4.17
CA ARG A 42 4.89 -3.97 3.60
C ARG A 42 3.94 -3.18 2.71
N LYS A 43 3.10 -3.86 1.91
CA LYS A 43 2.10 -3.20 1.08
C LYS A 43 1.06 -2.46 1.92
N ALA A 44 0.56 -3.10 2.99
CA ALA A 44 -0.37 -2.48 3.92
C ALA A 44 0.25 -1.23 4.58
N GLU A 45 1.48 -1.33 5.08
CA GLU A 45 2.22 -0.22 5.69
C GLU A 45 2.40 0.96 4.71
N ILE A 46 2.71 0.69 3.44
CA ILE A 46 2.83 1.74 2.41
C ILE A 46 1.49 2.46 2.21
N VAL A 47 0.38 1.72 2.12
CA VAL A 47 -0.94 2.32 1.94
C VAL A 47 -1.35 3.14 3.16
N GLN A 48 -1.15 2.63 4.38
CA GLN A 48 -1.42 3.36 5.62
C GLN A 48 -0.59 4.63 5.73
N LYS A 49 0.70 4.56 5.38
CA LYS A 49 1.57 5.74 5.34
C LYS A 49 1.06 6.77 4.34
N ASN A 50 0.73 6.35 3.12
CA ASN A 50 0.22 7.24 2.08
C ASN A 50 -1.11 7.89 2.49
N LEU A 51 -2.02 7.13 3.11
CA LEU A 51 -3.29 7.62 3.63
C LEU A 51 -3.07 8.71 4.70
N LYS A 52 -2.18 8.44 5.64
CA LYS A 52 -1.81 9.41 6.68
C LYS A 52 -1.23 10.70 6.09
N GLU A 53 -0.33 10.59 5.12
CA GLU A 53 0.26 11.75 4.45
C GLU A 53 -0.79 12.57 3.67
N LEU A 54 -1.73 11.90 3.00
CA LEU A 54 -2.85 12.56 2.32
C LEU A 54 -3.74 13.32 3.31
N ARG A 55 -4.13 12.71 4.42
CA ARG A 55 -4.96 13.34 5.45
C ARG A 55 -4.30 14.58 6.05
N ILE A 56 -3.01 14.49 6.35
CA ILE A 56 -2.24 15.65 6.86
C ILE A 56 -2.24 16.78 5.82
N ALA A 57 -2.01 16.47 4.55
CA ALA A 57 -1.97 17.48 3.50
C ALA A 57 -3.36 18.09 3.23
N LEU A 58 -4.43 17.30 3.30
CA LEU A 58 -5.81 17.77 3.17
C LEU A 58 -6.17 18.74 4.30
N GLU A 59 -5.83 18.41 5.53
CA GLU A 59 -6.06 19.27 6.68
C GLU A 59 -5.25 20.57 6.58
N GLU A 60 -3.96 20.50 6.23
CA GLU A 60 -3.12 21.68 6.04
C GLU A 60 -3.66 22.59 4.92
N TYR A 61 -4.12 22.02 3.82
CA TYR A 61 -4.74 22.77 2.74
C TYR A 61 -6.04 23.44 3.19
N TYR A 62 -6.88 22.73 3.94
CA TYR A 62 -8.12 23.29 4.49
C TYR A 62 -7.86 24.44 5.44
N GLN A 63 -6.86 24.33 6.33
CA GLN A 63 -6.46 25.41 7.24
C GLN A 63 -6.01 26.68 6.50
N LEU A 64 -5.40 26.53 5.33
CA LEU A 64 -4.94 27.65 4.51
C LEU A 64 -6.05 28.29 3.66
N THR A 65 -7.03 27.49 3.20
CA THR A 65 -7.96 27.91 2.15
C THR A 65 -9.42 27.93 2.59
N GLY A 66 -9.76 27.31 3.73
CA GLY A 66 -11.14 27.12 4.19
C GLY A 66 -11.96 26.11 3.34
N ARG A 67 -11.33 25.37 2.45
CA ARG A 67 -11.99 24.36 1.60
C ARG A 67 -11.05 23.22 1.29
N TYR A 68 -11.59 22.07 0.91
CA TYR A 68 -10.80 20.93 0.46
C TYR A 68 -10.47 21.01 -1.04
N PRO A 69 -9.32 20.44 -1.50
CA PRO A 69 -8.93 20.45 -2.91
C PRO A 69 -9.75 19.43 -3.72
N GLU A 70 -10.07 19.76 -4.97
CA GLU A 70 -10.81 18.86 -5.88
C GLU A 70 -9.90 17.75 -6.45
N LEU A 71 -9.50 16.80 -5.61
CA LEU A 71 -8.62 15.67 -6.03
C LEU A 71 -9.31 14.75 -7.04
N THR A 72 -10.64 14.80 -7.14
CA THR A 72 -11.47 14.01 -8.06
C THR A 72 -11.50 14.58 -9.48
N LYS A 73 -10.99 15.81 -9.66
CA LYS A 73 -10.87 16.44 -10.97
C LYS A 73 -10.07 15.56 -11.94
N PRO A 74 -10.54 15.33 -13.17
CA PRO A 74 -9.83 14.52 -14.16
C PRO A 74 -8.38 14.97 -14.33
N GLY A 75 -7.44 14.02 -14.16
CA GLY A 75 -6.00 14.27 -14.25
C GLY A 75 -5.33 14.76 -12.97
N ALA A 76 -6.08 15.22 -11.96
CA ALA A 76 -5.49 15.72 -10.71
C ALA A 76 -4.68 14.65 -9.95
N TYR A 77 -5.11 13.40 -10.00
CA TYR A 77 -4.40 12.30 -9.36
C TYR A 77 -3.02 12.02 -10.00
N ASP A 78 -2.81 12.40 -11.27
CA ASP A 78 -1.53 12.25 -12.00
C ASP A 78 -0.69 13.52 -11.97
N ASP A 79 -1.33 14.69 -11.93
CA ASP A 79 -0.66 16.00 -11.85
C ASP A 79 -1.44 16.94 -10.95
N LEU A 80 -1.00 17.04 -9.70
CA LEU A 80 -1.63 17.91 -8.69
C LEU A 80 -1.45 19.40 -8.98
N ARG A 81 -0.53 19.78 -9.91
CA ARG A 81 -0.33 21.19 -10.31
C ARG A 81 -1.54 21.77 -11.03
N ILE A 82 -2.41 20.95 -11.61
CA ILE A 82 -3.65 21.42 -12.23
C ILE A 82 -4.65 22.01 -11.21
N LEU A 83 -4.41 21.80 -9.90
CA LEU A 83 -5.18 22.36 -8.80
C LEU A 83 -4.59 23.69 -8.27
N ASP A 84 -3.41 24.09 -8.77
CA ASP A 84 -2.77 25.32 -8.36
C ASP A 84 -3.64 26.54 -8.74
N TYR A 85 -3.75 27.51 -7.86
CA TYR A 85 -4.40 28.78 -8.15
C TYR A 85 -3.75 29.92 -7.37
N VAL A 86 -4.10 31.15 -7.74
CA VAL A 86 -3.71 32.36 -7.02
C VAL A 86 -4.93 32.88 -6.27
N ASP A 87 -4.80 33.10 -4.96
CA ASP A 87 -5.89 33.65 -4.16
C ASP A 87 -6.08 35.17 -4.37
N GLU A 88 -7.11 35.74 -3.72
CA GLU A 88 -7.43 37.18 -3.81
C GLU A 88 -6.30 38.07 -3.30
N GLN A 89 -5.41 37.55 -2.46
CA GLN A 89 -4.25 38.25 -1.93
C GLN A 89 -2.99 38.11 -2.83
N GLY A 90 -3.11 37.43 -3.95
CA GLY A 90 -1.99 37.17 -4.88
C GLY A 90 -1.04 36.05 -4.43
N ARG A 91 -1.42 35.25 -3.42
CA ARG A 91 -0.60 34.12 -2.96
C ARG A 91 -0.88 32.89 -3.83
N LYS A 92 0.18 32.24 -4.28
CA LYS A 92 0.04 30.95 -4.94
C LYS A 92 -0.30 29.87 -3.92
N ILE A 93 -1.42 29.17 -4.14
CA ILE A 93 -1.85 28.04 -3.37
C ILE A 93 -1.66 26.78 -4.21
N SER A 94 -0.95 25.80 -3.66
CA SER A 94 -0.61 24.54 -4.35
C SER A 94 -0.75 23.37 -3.42
N PHE A 95 -1.67 22.46 -3.72
CA PHE A 95 -1.79 21.21 -2.97
C PHE A 95 -0.55 20.32 -3.17
N ALA A 96 0.07 20.34 -4.38
CA ALA A 96 1.30 19.61 -4.65
C ALA A 96 2.46 20.04 -3.73
N ASP A 97 2.58 21.33 -3.41
CA ASP A 97 3.62 21.86 -2.53
C ASP A 97 3.36 21.46 -1.06
N ILE A 98 2.11 21.45 -0.62
CA ILE A 98 1.70 21.02 0.72
C ILE A 98 1.91 19.51 0.88
N TYR A 99 1.44 18.71 -0.07
CA TYR A 99 1.57 17.26 -0.08
C TYR A 99 3.01 16.78 -0.36
N LYS A 100 3.87 17.68 -0.88
CA LYS A 100 5.27 17.41 -1.27
C LYS A 100 5.41 16.31 -2.34
N LYS A 101 4.38 16.15 -3.15
CA LYS A 101 4.33 15.21 -4.28
C LYS A 101 3.55 15.84 -5.44
N ASN A 102 3.92 15.52 -6.67
CA ASN A 102 3.23 16.03 -7.86
C ASN A 102 2.02 15.19 -8.26
N ARG A 103 1.85 13.99 -7.69
CA ARG A 103 0.73 13.08 -7.95
C ARG A 103 0.26 12.42 -6.68
N ILE A 104 -0.96 11.93 -6.70
CA ILE A 104 -1.50 11.11 -5.61
C ILE A 104 -0.72 9.80 -5.54
N ALA A 105 -0.43 9.36 -4.31
CA ALA A 105 0.24 8.09 -4.07
C ALA A 105 -0.64 6.92 -4.51
N PHE A 106 -0.01 5.87 -5.03
CA PHE A 106 -0.72 4.65 -5.43
C PHE A 106 -1.11 3.81 -4.21
N THR A 107 -2.32 3.23 -4.25
CA THR A 107 -2.60 2.01 -3.47
C THR A 107 -1.82 0.85 -4.10
N GLN A 108 -1.45 -0.12 -3.29
CA GLN A 108 -0.58 -1.20 -3.75
C GLN A 108 -1.37 -2.33 -4.43
N LYS A 109 -0.79 -2.96 -5.44
CA LYS A 109 -1.37 -4.12 -6.11
C LYS A 109 -1.68 -5.25 -5.12
N THR A 110 -2.89 -5.83 -5.24
CA THR A 110 -3.30 -7.09 -4.58
C THR A 110 -3.46 -8.21 -5.60
N ASP A 111 -3.87 -9.38 -5.15
CA ASP A 111 -4.23 -10.48 -6.06
C ASP A 111 -5.55 -10.22 -6.80
N LYS A 112 -6.37 -9.29 -6.28
CA LYS A 112 -7.71 -8.97 -6.80
C LYS A 112 -7.76 -7.66 -7.58
N VAL A 113 -6.90 -6.69 -7.25
CA VAL A 113 -6.90 -5.35 -7.86
C VAL A 113 -5.50 -4.90 -8.22
N TYR A 114 -5.38 -4.11 -9.29
CA TYR A 114 -4.13 -3.47 -9.66
C TYR A 114 -3.84 -2.25 -8.77
N GLU A 115 -2.60 -1.79 -8.77
CA GLU A 115 -2.25 -0.51 -8.15
C GLU A 115 -2.97 0.63 -8.86
N ASN A 116 -3.45 1.62 -8.09
CA ASN A 116 -4.16 2.77 -8.64
C ASN A 116 -3.96 3.99 -7.74
N ASN A 117 -3.90 5.18 -8.34
CA ASN A 117 -3.82 6.46 -7.65
C ASN A 117 -5.07 7.34 -7.86
N ARG A 118 -6.09 6.84 -8.58
CA ARG A 118 -7.33 7.57 -8.80
C ARG A 118 -8.03 7.90 -7.48
N VAL A 119 -8.67 9.05 -7.50
CA VAL A 119 -9.54 9.52 -6.41
C VAL A 119 -10.97 9.55 -6.93
N PHE A 120 -11.86 8.89 -6.21
CA PHE A 120 -13.27 8.81 -6.51
C PHE A 120 -14.04 9.65 -5.48
N ASP A 121 -14.99 10.47 -5.95
CA ASP A 121 -15.90 11.19 -5.05
C ASP A 121 -16.91 10.19 -4.49
N ASN A 122 -16.76 9.83 -3.24
CA ASN A 122 -17.59 8.85 -2.57
C ASN A 122 -17.56 9.07 -1.05
N ASN A 123 -18.73 9.21 -0.44
CA ASN A 123 -18.91 9.33 1.00
C ASN A 123 -19.37 8.03 1.69
N ASP A 124 -19.69 6.99 0.91
CA ASP A 124 -19.86 5.62 1.44
C ASP A 124 -18.56 4.84 1.25
N PHE A 125 -17.68 4.90 2.23
CA PHE A 125 -16.37 4.25 2.17
C PHE A 125 -16.43 2.71 2.18
N LYS A 126 -17.62 2.12 2.44
CA LYS A 126 -17.87 0.69 2.33
C LYS A 126 -18.21 0.25 0.91
N ASP A 127 -18.67 1.20 0.08
CA ASP A 127 -18.91 0.97 -1.34
C ASP A 127 -17.58 1.01 -2.12
N ILE A 128 -16.98 -0.15 -2.30
CA ILE A 128 -15.73 -0.33 -3.05
C ILE A 128 -16.05 -0.71 -4.50
N ASN A 129 -15.50 0.04 -5.45
CA ASN A 129 -15.75 -0.17 -6.89
C ASN A 129 -14.84 -1.21 -7.57
N GLY A 130 -13.93 -1.85 -6.83
CA GLY A 130 -12.99 -2.85 -7.35
C GLY A 130 -11.83 -2.29 -8.19
N LEU A 131 -11.71 -0.98 -8.33
CA LEU A 131 -10.67 -0.32 -9.13
C LEU A 131 -9.44 0.06 -8.32
N ALA A 132 -9.45 -0.13 -7.00
CA ALA A 132 -8.47 0.41 -6.06
C ALA A 132 -8.39 1.96 -6.11
N GLY A 133 -7.33 2.55 -5.57
CA GLY A 133 -7.22 4.01 -5.44
C GLY A 133 -7.86 4.50 -4.14
N TRP A 134 -8.47 5.68 -4.14
CA TRP A 134 -8.93 6.38 -2.96
C TRP A 134 -10.38 6.81 -3.09
N ASN A 135 -11.20 6.56 -2.09
CA ASN A 135 -12.52 7.18 -1.91
C ASN A 135 -12.34 8.46 -1.09
N TYR A 136 -12.90 9.54 -1.56
CA TYR A 136 -12.73 10.88 -0.98
C TYR A 136 -14.05 11.63 -1.01
N ASP A 137 -14.53 12.10 0.15
CA ASP A 137 -15.75 12.90 0.24
C ASP A 137 -15.45 14.36 -0.10
N TYR A 138 -15.39 14.64 -1.40
CA TYR A 138 -15.22 16.00 -1.91
C TYR A 138 -16.55 16.75 -1.96
N THR A 139 -17.60 16.14 -2.49
CA THR A 139 -18.93 16.80 -2.61
C THR A 139 -19.51 17.15 -1.25
N GLY A 140 -19.33 16.31 -0.21
CA GLY A 140 -19.73 16.62 1.17
C GLY A 140 -18.81 17.62 1.88
N GLN A 141 -17.66 17.94 1.29
CA GLN A 141 -16.64 18.83 1.86
C GLN A 141 -16.20 18.45 3.27
N THR A 142 -16.19 17.14 3.59
CA THR A 142 -15.69 16.64 4.88
C THR A 142 -14.17 16.48 4.87
N GLY A 143 -13.56 16.29 3.69
CA GLY A 143 -12.14 15.99 3.54
C GLY A 143 -11.78 14.55 3.95
N GLU A 144 -12.78 13.74 4.27
CA GLU A 144 -12.58 12.35 4.65
C GLU A 144 -12.10 11.54 3.45
N ILE A 145 -11.04 10.75 3.65
CA ILE A 145 -10.43 9.94 2.60
C ILE A 145 -10.04 8.57 3.13
N HIS A 146 -10.34 7.53 2.35
CA HIS A 146 -10.07 6.12 2.65
C HIS A 146 -9.49 5.41 1.42
N ALA A 147 -8.79 4.30 1.66
CA ALA A 147 -8.35 3.46 0.55
C ALA A 147 -9.54 2.67 -0.02
N ASN A 148 -9.78 2.79 -1.33
CA ASN A 148 -10.81 2.04 -2.06
C ASN A 148 -10.35 0.58 -2.30
N LEU A 149 -10.24 -0.17 -1.22
CA LEU A 149 -9.72 -1.53 -1.18
C LEU A 149 -10.69 -2.46 -0.44
N PRO A 150 -10.81 -3.72 -0.88
CA PRO A 150 -11.63 -4.69 -0.15
C PRO A 150 -11.07 -4.92 1.25
N PRO A 151 -11.93 -5.29 2.23
CA PRO A 151 -11.47 -5.69 3.54
C PRO A 151 -10.39 -6.76 3.44
N ASN A 152 -9.39 -6.66 4.31
CA ASN A 152 -8.26 -7.60 4.36
C ASN A 152 -7.48 -7.74 3.03
N ALA A 153 -7.41 -6.69 2.21
CA ALA A 153 -6.74 -6.70 0.91
C ALA A 153 -5.29 -7.21 0.95
N TYR A 154 -4.61 -7.02 2.07
CA TYR A 154 -3.21 -7.43 2.27
C TYR A 154 -3.06 -8.47 3.39
N MET A 155 -4.09 -9.26 3.67
CA MET A 155 -4.05 -10.35 4.67
C MET A 155 -3.64 -9.92 6.10
N GLN A 156 -3.86 -8.63 6.45
CA GLN A 156 -3.51 -8.06 7.75
C GLN A 156 -4.73 -7.82 8.66
N GLY A 157 -5.91 -8.30 8.27
CA GLY A 157 -7.15 -8.09 9.03
C GLY A 157 -7.63 -6.63 9.04
N VAL A 158 -7.11 -5.79 8.16
CA VAL A 158 -7.45 -4.36 8.07
C VAL A 158 -8.73 -4.18 7.27
N ASP A 159 -9.70 -3.47 7.84
CA ASP A 159 -10.82 -2.89 7.09
C ASP A 159 -10.43 -1.49 6.61
N TRP A 160 -10.26 -1.35 5.30
CA TRP A 160 -9.78 -0.12 4.68
C TRP A 160 -10.84 0.98 4.64
N SER A 161 -12.11 0.64 4.80
CA SER A 161 -13.22 1.60 4.92
C SER A 161 -13.29 2.27 6.30
N GLU A 162 -12.64 1.69 7.29
CA GLU A 162 -12.64 2.19 8.68
C GLU A 162 -11.29 2.82 9.10
N GLN A 163 -10.31 2.83 8.18
CA GLN A 163 -8.96 3.37 8.44
C GLN A 163 -8.89 4.88 8.23
#